data_44ae79484dc8a6cbee931fb6deeafab6
#
_entry.id   44ae79484dc8a6cbee931fb6deeafab6
#
_cell.length_a   1.000
_cell.length_b   1.000
_cell.length_c   1.000
_cell.angle_alpha   90.00
_cell.angle_beta   90.00
_cell.angle_gamma   90.00
#
_symmetry.space_group_name_H-M   'P 1'
#
loop_
_entity.id
_entity.type
_entity.pdbx_description
1 polymer ?
#
loop_
_entity_poly.entity_id
_entity_poly.type
_entity_poly.pdbx_seq_one_letter_code
_entity_poly.pdbx_strand_id
1 'polypeptide(L)'
;DAEGRLILADALSYATKFKPQAIIDLATLTGACIIALGSQASGLFTNNKQLNRKIQKSADNTHEKVWLMPLWDEYNNQIKSNIADIKNTGGRSAGAITAAMFLSHFVDKYPWAHIDIAGTAWTSDDGIKPKSYNPKGATGIGVRLLINLLLNWNKY
;
A
#
# COMPACT_ATOMS: atom_id res chain seq x y z
N ASP A 1 -7.29 -7.62 7.74
CA ASP A 1 -6.05 -8.43 7.83
C ASP A 1 -5.18 -7.91 8.99
N ALA A 2 -5.74 -7.96 10.21
CA ALA A 2 -5.06 -7.42 11.40
C ALA A 2 -3.82 -8.27 11.79
N GLU A 3 -3.87 -9.56 11.56
CA GLU A 3 -2.77 -10.50 11.81
C GLU A 3 -1.70 -10.39 10.70
N GLY A 4 -2.11 -10.22 9.44
CA GLY A 4 -1.18 -10.14 8.30
C GLY A 4 -0.27 -8.91 8.38
N ARG A 5 -0.77 -7.77 8.88
CA ARG A 5 0.06 -6.58 9.08
C ARG A 5 1.15 -6.74 10.12
N LEU A 6 1.00 -7.63 11.09
CA LEU A 6 2.05 -7.96 12.07
C LEU A 6 3.23 -8.67 11.37
N ILE A 7 2.91 -9.63 10.51
CA ILE A 7 3.93 -10.34 9.70
C ILE A 7 4.62 -9.37 8.74
N LEU A 8 3.84 -8.46 8.13
CA LEU A 8 4.39 -7.44 7.24
C LEU A 8 5.30 -6.45 8.00
N ALA A 9 4.95 -6.06 9.22
CA ALA A 9 5.77 -5.22 10.08
C ALA A 9 7.14 -5.86 10.37
N ASP A 10 7.19 -7.17 10.65
CA ASP A 10 8.43 -7.91 10.83
C ASP A 10 9.29 -7.89 9.55
N ALA A 11 8.67 -8.12 8.39
CA ALA A 11 9.36 -8.07 7.10
C ALA A 11 9.91 -6.67 6.79
N LEU A 12 9.14 -5.61 7.07
CA LEU A 12 9.58 -4.22 6.89
C LEU A 12 10.76 -3.88 7.80
N SER A 13 10.68 -4.23 9.09
CA SER A 13 11.80 -4.06 10.03
C SER A 13 13.04 -4.82 9.57
N TYR A 14 12.87 -6.04 9.09
CA TYR A 14 13.98 -6.84 8.56
C TYR A 14 14.60 -6.20 7.32
N ALA A 15 13.78 -5.65 6.42
CA ALA A 15 14.25 -5.00 5.19
C ALA A 15 15.17 -3.80 5.49
N THR A 16 14.98 -3.08 6.59
CA THR A 16 15.83 -1.93 6.96
C THR A 16 17.30 -2.33 7.18
N LYS A 17 17.56 -3.58 7.58
CA LYS A 17 18.93 -4.11 7.79
C LYS A 17 19.77 -4.09 6.53
N PHE A 18 19.17 -4.14 5.36
CA PHE A 18 19.85 -4.10 4.06
C PHE A 18 20.16 -2.68 3.58
N LYS A 19 19.83 -1.65 4.37
CA LYS A 19 20.05 -0.23 4.03
C LYS A 19 19.53 0.13 2.62
N PRO A 20 18.26 -0.16 2.30
CA PRO A 20 17.72 0.03 0.95
C PRO A 20 17.61 1.52 0.58
N GLN A 21 17.59 1.83 -0.72
CA GLN A 21 17.27 3.17 -1.20
C GLN A 21 15.78 3.52 -0.98
N ALA A 22 14.91 2.54 -1.05
CA ALA A 22 13.49 2.64 -0.74
C ALA A 22 12.94 1.25 -0.42
N ILE A 23 11.84 1.21 0.33
CA ILE A 23 11.07 0.00 0.61
C ILE A 23 9.70 0.19 -0.04
N ILE A 24 9.25 -0.80 -0.79
CA ILE A 24 7.91 -0.80 -1.38
C ILE A 24 7.28 -2.15 -1.06
N ASP A 25 6.14 -2.12 -0.42
CA ASP A 25 5.35 -3.31 -0.15
C ASP A 25 3.96 -3.24 -0.79
N LEU A 26 3.45 -4.39 -1.17
CA LEU A 26 2.12 -4.59 -1.72
C LEU A 26 1.41 -5.64 -0.88
N ALA A 27 0.20 -5.32 -0.42
CA ALA A 27 -0.62 -6.27 0.32
C ALA A 27 -2.11 -6.05 0.05
N THR A 28 -2.88 -7.13 0.11
CA THR A 28 -4.35 -7.08 0.18
C THR A 28 -4.76 -6.79 1.62
N LEU A 29 -4.42 -5.56 2.09
CA LEU A 29 -4.35 -5.31 3.52
C LEU A 29 -5.71 -5.01 4.13
N THR A 30 -6.56 -4.21 3.45
CA THR A 30 -7.77 -3.72 4.11
C THR A 30 -9.03 -3.77 3.24
N GLY A 31 -10.12 -4.25 3.83
CA GLY A 31 -11.46 -4.07 3.26
C GLY A 31 -11.87 -2.59 3.18
N ALA A 32 -11.31 -1.74 4.05
CA ALA A 32 -11.56 -0.30 4.03
C ALA A 32 -11.05 0.35 2.72
N CYS A 33 -9.94 -0.12 2.17
CA CYS A 33 -9.44 0.31 0.87
C CYS A 33 -10.40 -0.07 -0.26
N ILE A 34 -10.98 -1.27 -0.21
CA ILE A 34 -12.01 -1.72 -1.17
C ILE A 34 -13.23 -0.78 -1.12
N ILE A 35 -13.70 -0.44 0.09
CA ILE A 35 -14.85 0.45 0.27
C ILE A 35 -14.56 1.85 -0.29
N ALA A 36 -13.34 2.36 -0.08
CA ALA A 36 -12.95 3.70 -0.50
C ALA A 36 -12.71 3.82 -2.02
N LEU A 37 -12.03 2.86 -2.62
CA LEU A 37 -11.50 2.96 -4.00
C LEU A 37 -12.09 1.92 -4.96
N GLY A 38 -12.86 0.95 -4.45
CA GLY A 38 -13.38 -0.15 -5.23
C GLY A 38 -12.26 -0.98 -5.85
N SER A 39 -12.51 -1.47 -7.07
CA SER A 39 -11.54 -2.24 -7.87
C SER A 39 -10.80 -1.39 -8.93
N GLN A 40 -10.97 -0.06 -8.90
CA GLN A 40 -10.46 0.82 -9.94
C GLN A 40 -9.06 1.35 -9.68
N ALA A 41 -8.65 1.48 -8.42
CA ALA A 41 -7.34 1.95 -8.02
C ALA A 41 -6.90 1.27 -6.71
N SER A 42 -5.59 1.12 -6.54
CA SER A 42 -4.98 0.68 -5.28
C SER A 42 -4.72 1.89 -4.38
N GLY A 43 -4.76 1.71 -3.08
CA GLY A 43 -4.42 2.76 -2.11
C GLY A 43 -2.90 2.90 -1.99
N LEU A 44 -2.37 4.09 -2.26
CA LEU A 44 -0.95 4.39 -2.08
C LEU A 44 -0.75 5.17 -0.79
N PHE A 45 0.13 4.71 0.06
CA PHE A 45 0.60 5.39 1.26
C PHE A 45 2.11 5.53 1.21
N THR A 46 2.66 6.68 1.55
CA THR A 46 4.12 6.89 1.51
C THR A 46 4.56 8.02 2.42
N ASN A 47 5.73 7.87 3.03
CA ASN A 47 6.41 8.89 3.81
C ASN A 47 7.33 9.79 2.96
N ASN A 48 7.43 9.55 1.63
CA ASN A 48 8.40 10.21 0.78
C ASN A 48 7.78 10.80 -0.50
N LYS A 49 7.88 12.11 -0.66
CA LYS A 49 7.31 12.84 -1.82
C LYS A 49 7.94 12.44 -3.16
N GLN A 50 9.24 12.14 -3.18
CA GLN A 50 9.93 11.75 -4.42
C GLN A 50 9.49 10.34 -4.83
N LEU A 51 9.44 9.41 -3.89
CA LEU A 51 8.95 8.04 -4.14
C LEU A 51 7.50 8.06 -4.64
N ASN A 52 6.63 8.91 -4.03
CA ASN A 52 5.29 9.12 -4.53
C ASN A 52 5.27 9.50 -6.01
N ARG A 53 6.05 10.52 -6.42
CA ARG A 53 6.09 10.97 -7.82
C ARG A 53 6.51 9.85 -8.76
N LYS A 54 7.52 9.06 -8.39
CA LYS A 54 8.00 7.92 -9.18
C LYS A 54 6.93 6.86 -9.35
N ILE A 55 6.22 6.51 -8.27
CA ILE A 55 5.14 5.51 -8.30
C ILE A 55 3.96 6.02 -9.13
N GLN A 56 3.53 7.26 -8.94
CA GLN A 56 2.44 7.87 -9.73
C GLN A 56 2.78 7.85 -11.22
N LYS A 57 4.00 8.24 -11.60
CA LYS A 57 4.44 8.23 -12.99
C LYS A 57 4.45 6.83 -13.59
N SER A 58 4.87 5.84 -12.81
CA SER A 58 4.81 4.43 -13.24
C SER A 58 3.37 3.93 -13.38
N ALA A 59 2.50 4.33 -12.47
CA ALA A 59 1.08 4.00 -12.50
C ALA A 59 0.41 4.55 -13.78
N ASP A 60 0.70 5.81 -14.13
CA ASP A 60 0.20 6.45 -15.34
C ASP A 60 0.67 5.71 -16.60
N ASN A 61 1.96 5.36 -16.67
CA ASN A 61 2.54 4.68 -17.83
C ASN A 61 2.02 3.26 -18.02
N THR A 62 1.65 2.59 -16.95
CA THR A 62 1.20 1.18 -16.97
C THR A 62 -0.30 1.02 -16.89
N HIS A 63 -1.03 2.12 -16.64
CA HIS A 63 -2.47 2.12 -16.33
C HIS A 63 -2.85 1.25 -15.12
N GLU A 64 -1.88 0.96 -14.23
CA GLU A 64 -2.12 0.37 -12.91
C GLU A 64 -2.34 1.48 -11.91
N LYS A 65 -3.56 1.98 -11.83
CA LYS A 65 -3.91 3.19 -11.08
C LYS A 65 -3.65 3.03 -9.59
N VAL A 66 -3.02 4.04 -9.01
CA VAL A 66 -2.91 4.21 -7.56
C VAL A 66 -3.50 5.55 -7.14
N TRP A 67 -4.01 5.64 -5.92
CA TRP A 67 -4.52 6.88 -5.34
C TRP A 67 -3.79 7.18 -4.04
N LEU A 68 -3.16 8.36 -3.95
CA LEU A 68 -2.43 8.76 -2.75
C LEU A 68 -3.43 9.04 -1.63
N MET A 69 -3.28 8.31 -0.54
CA MET A 69 -4.07 8.46 0.69
C MET A 69 -3.26 9.25 1.73
N PRO A 70 -3.92 9.97 2.64
CA PRO A 70 -3.22 10.74 3.66
C PRO A 70 -2.50 9.83 4.66
N LEU A 71 -1.35 10.29 5.15
CA LEU A 71 -0.57 9.65 6.20
C LEU A 71 -0.18 10.72 7.23
N TRP A 72 -1.18 11.37 7.84
CA TRP A 72 -1.00 12.48 8.77
C TRP A 72 -0.84 11.97 10.20
N ASP A 73 -0.03 12.67 10.99
CA ASP A 73 0.30 12.28 12.37
C ASP A 73 -0.91 12.15 13.29
N GLU A 74 -2.00 12.87 13.00
CA GLU A 74 -3.24 12.81 13.76
C GLU A 74 -3.85 11.40 13.81
N TYR A 75 -3.64 10.59 12.76
CA TYR A 75 -4.13 9.21 12.73
C TYR A 75 -3.40 8.29 13.71
N ASN A 76 -2.21 8.65 14.19
CA ASN A 76 -1.51 7.92 15.26
C ASN A 76 -2.35 7.82 16.55
N ASN A 77 -3.24 8.79 16.80
CA ASN A 77 -4.11 8.74 17.97
C ASN A 77 -5.01 7.51 18.01
N GLN A 78 -5.38 6.96 16.83
CA GLN A 78 -6.26 5.79 16.74
C GLN A 78 -5.53 4.47 17.02
N ILE A 79 -4.21 4.46 16.93
CA ILE A 79 -3.38 3.27 17.18
C ILE A 79 -2.59 3.35 18.49
N LYS A 80 -2.81 4.37 19.33
CA LYS A 80 -2.24 4.45 20.68
C LYS A 80 -2.73 3.29 21.56
N SER A 81 -1.84 2.73 22.38
CA SER A 81 -2.12 1.66 23.32
C SER A 81 -1.69 2.05 24.73
N ASN A 82 -2.37 1.50 25.73
CA ASN A 82 -1.98 1.65 27.14
C ASN A 82 -1.18 0.43 27.65
N ILE A 83 -1.09 -0.63 26.82
CA ILE A 83 -0.49 -1.91 27.22
C ILE A 83 0.58 -2.41 26.22
N ALA A 84 0.70 -1.78 25.07
CA ALA A 84 1.70 -2.08 24.05
C ALA A 84 2.24 -0.77 23.47
N ASP A 85 3.29 -0.82 22.68
CA ASP A 85 3.84 0.37 22.02
C ASP A 85 2.80 1.02 21.09
N ILE A 86 2.13 0.22 20.28
CA ILE A 86 1.03 0.62 19.41
C ILE A 86 0.01 -0.51 19.24
N LYS A 87 -1.22 -0.17 18.83
CA LYS A 87 -2.24 -1.15 18.41
C LYS A 87 -2.05 -1.49 16.96
N ASN A 88 -2.26 -2.74 16.60
CA ASN A 88 -2.28 -3.16 15.18
C ASN A 88 -3.61 -2.85 14.47
N THR A 89 -4.61 -2.30 15.16
CA THR A 89 -5.90 -1.88 14.58
C THR A 89 -6.32 -0.53 15.15
N GLY A 90 -6.76 0.38 14.29
CA GLY A 90 -7.26 1.70 14.68
C GLY A 90 -8.79 1.80 14.76
N GLY A 91 -9.50 0.66 14.68
CA GLY A 91 -10.95 0.63 14.61
C GLY A 91 -11.50 0.76 13.18
N ARG A 92 -12.81 1.01 13.06
CA ARG A 92 -13.51 1.01 11.77
C ARG A 92 -13.20 2.26 10.93
N SER A 93 -13.09 3.43 11.56
CA SER A 93 -12.86 4.70 10.86
C SER A 93 -11.42 4.78 10.33
N ALA A 94 -11.26 5.25 9.10
CA ALA A 94 -9.98 5.40 8.44
C ALA A 94 -9.13 4.10 8.40
N GLY A 95 -9.78 2.93 8.28
CA GLY A 95 -9.13 1.63 8.47
C GLY A 95 -7.93 1.37 7.57
N ALA A 96 -7.95 1.83 6.32
CA ALA A 96 -6.80 1.73 5.43
C ALA A 96 -5.64 2.65 5.87
N ILE A 97 -5.97 3.85 6.34
CA ILE A 97 -4.97 4.84 6.78
C ILE A 97 -4.32 4.37 8.08
N THR A 98 -5.10 3.92 9.07
CA THR A 98 -4.57 3.44 10.34
C THR A 98 -3.74 2.17 10.19
N ALA A 99 -4.07 1.32 9.23
CA ALA A 99 -3.26 0.16 8.87
C ALA A 99 -1.89 0.59 8.29
N ALA A 100 -1.87 1.54 7.37
CA ALA A 100 -0.64 2.10 6.83
C ALA A 100 0.16 2.87 7.90
N MET A 101 -0.51 3.63 8.79
CA MET A 101 0.13 4.27 9.94
C MET A 101 0.84 3.26 10.83
N PHE A 102 0.20 2.13 11.13
CA PHE A 102 0.85 1.04 11.86
C PHE A 102 2.13 0.58 11.16
N LEU A 103 2.08 0.28 9.86
CA LEU A 103 3.25 -0.17 9.10
C LEU A 103 4.37 0.87 9.06
N SER A 104 4.04 2.16 9.01
CA SER A 104 5.03 3.24 8.95
C SER A 104 5.98 3.29 10.15
N HIS A 105 5.59 2.73 11.28
CA HIS A 105 6.45 2.63 12.47
C HIS A 105 7.59 1.61 12.31
N PHE A 106 7.56 0.76 11.28
CA PHE A 106 8.50 -0.34 11.10
C PHE A 106 9.48 -0.14 9.93
N VAL A 107 9.48 1.05 9.31
CA VAL A 107 10.35 1.35 8.16
C VAL A 107 11.50 2.32 8.49
N ASP A 108 11.63 2.71 9.75
CA ASP A 108 12.63 3.67 10.25
C ASP A 108 12.66 4.94 9.37
N LYS A 109 13.85 5.42 9.02
CA LYS A 109 14.09 6.62 8.19
C LYS A 109 14.04 6.38 6.68
N TYR A 110 13.80 5.17 6.24
CA TYR A 110 13.87 4.82 4.82
C TYR A 110 12.66 5.38 4.06
N PRO A 111 12.86 5.85 2.81
CA PRO A 111 11.75 6.10 1.90
C PRO A 111 10.91 4.84 1.77
N TRP A 112 9.62 4.95 2.03
CA TRP A 112 8.72 3.81 2.04
C TRP A 112 7.42 4.12 1.31
N ALA A 113 6.87 3.12 0.65
CA ALA A 113 5.54 3.14 0.08
C ALA A 113 4.85 1.80 0.30
N HIS A 114 3.64 1.85 0.82
CA HIS A 114 2.68 0.75 0.89
C HIS A 114 1.62 0.94 -0.20
N ILE A 115 1.35 -0.13 -0.94
CA ILE A 115 0.28 -0.16 -1.94
C ILE A 115 -0.75 -1.20 -1.48
N ASP A 116 -1.90 -0.71 -0.97
CA ASP A 116 -3.02 -1.58 -0.61
C ASP A 116 -3.77 -2.00 -1.87
N ILE A 117 -3.54 -3.24 -2.27
CA ILE A 117 -4.11 -3.85 -3.48
C ILE A 117 -5.36 -4.68 -3.20
N ALA A 118 -5.98 -4.57 -2.04
CA ALA A 118 -7.12 -5.40 -1.64
C ALA A 118 -8.27 -5.35 -2.67
N GLY A 119 -8.54 -4.17 -3.25
CA GLY A 119 -9.60 -4.01 -4.25
C GLY A 119 -9.20 -4.36 -5.68
N THR A 120 -7.90 -4.46 -5.97
CA THR A 120 -7.38 -4.56 -7.34
C THR A 120 -6.68 -5.89 -7.63
N ALA A 121 -6.38 -6.69 -6.60
CA ALA A 121 -5.65 -7.96 -6.74
C ALA A 121 -6.49 -9.09 -7.38
N TRP A 122 -7.83 -8.94 -7.39
CA TRP A 122 -8.75 -9.97 -7.82
C TRP A 122 -9.88 -9.39 -8.67
N THR A 123 -10.30 -10.11 -9.70
CA THR A 123 -11.54 -9.81 -10.46
C THR A 123 -12.65 -10.74 -10.00
N SER A 124 -13.75 -10.16 -9.49
CA SER A 124 -14.98 -10.86 -9.09
C SER A 124 -16.09 -10.66 -10.11
N ASP A 125 -17.16 -11.46 -9.97
CA ASP A 125 -18.37 -11.36 -10.82
C ASP A 125 -19.37 -10.30 -10.29
N ASP A 126 -18.92 -9.24 -9.64
CA ASP A 126 -19.72 -8.18 -9.02
C ASP A 126 -20.32 -7.16 -10.01
N GLY A 127 -20.38 -7.52 -11.29
CA GLY A 127 -20.96 -6.68 -12.35
C GLY A 127 -20.00 -5.60 -12.89
N ILE A 128 -18.82 -5.49 -12.35
CA ILE A 128 -17.76 -4.61 -12.90
C ILE A 128 -17.08 -5.36 -14.04
N LYS A 129 -17.20 -4.84 -15.26
CA LYS A 129 -16.53 -5.46 -16.44
C LYS A 129 -15.03 -5.52 -16.19
N PRO A 130 -14.41 -6.71 -16.19
CA PRO A 130 -12.96 -6.82 -16.08
C PRO A 130 -12.32 -6.12 -17.29
N LYS A 131 -11.14 -5.55 -17.07
CA LYS A 131 -10.34 -5.04 -18.20
C LYS A 131 -9.97 -6.22 -19.10
N SER A 132 -9.92 -6.00 -20.41
CA SER A 132 -9.67 -7.07 -21.40
C SER A 132 -8.37 -7.85 -21.16
N TYR A 133 -7.42 -7.27 -20.46
CA TYR A 133 -6.13 -7.87 -20.10
C TYR A 133 -6.09 -8.47 -18.68
N ASN A 134 -7.18 -8.36 -17.90
CA ASN A 134 -7.31 -8.96 -16.59
C ASN A 134 -8.29 -10.13 -16.67
N PRO A 135 -7.82 -11.38 -16.64
CA PRO A 135 -8.71 -12.53 -16.60
C PRO A 135 -9.48 -12.56 -15.26
N LYS A 136 -10.54 -13.38 -15.20
CA LYS A 136 -11.20 -13.71 -13.95
C LYS A 136 -10.18 -14.33 -12.98
N GLY A 137 -10.18 -13.88 -11.73
CA GLY A 137 -9.25 -14.34 -10.70
C GLY A 137 -8.15 -13.33 -10.42
N ALA A 138 -6.94 -13.81 -10.15
CA ALA A 138 -5.80 -12.97 -9.81
C ALA A 138 -5.38 -12.07 -10.99
N THR A 139 -5.18 -10.78 -10.71
CA THR A 139 -4.93 -9.76 -11.74
C THR A 139 -3.45 -9.54 -12.06
N GLY A 140 -2.54 -9.94 -11.15
CA GLY A 140 -1.12 -9.60 -11.24
C GLY A 140 -0.84 -8.09 -11.09
N ILE A 141 -1.76 -7.35 -10.45
CA ILE A 141 -1.59 -5.90 -10.18
C ILE A 141 -0.25 -5.63 -9.47
N GLY A 142 0.39 -4.53 -9.83
CA GLY A 142 1.67 -4.13 -9.30
C GLY A 142 2.87 -4.64 -10.08
N VAL A 143 2.76 -5.75 -10.82
CA VAL A 143 3.89 -6.30 -11.59
C VAL A 143 4.39 -5.32 -12.64
N ARG A 144 3.50 -4.79 -13.49
CA ARG A 144 3.87 -3.82 -14.54
C ARG A 144 4.33 -2.50 -13.93
N LEU A 145 3.65 -2.03 -12.89
CA LEU A 145 4.01 -0.80 -12.17
C LEU A 145 5.43 -0.90 -11.62
N LEU A 146 5.76 -1.98 -10.90
CA LEU A 146 7.08 -2.16 -10.30
C LEU A 146 8.17 -2.33 -11.35
N ILE A 147 7.94 -3.10 -12.40
CA ILE A 147 8.89 -3.23 -13.51
C ILE A 147 9.15 -1.86 -14.16
N ASN A 148 8.10 -1.10 -14.47
CA ASN A 148 8.24 0.24 -15.04
C ASN A 148 8.99 1.19 -14.11
N LEU A 149 8.67 1.14 -12.81
CA LEU A 149 9.35 1.93 -11.78
C LEU A 149 10.85 1.62 -11.73
N LEU A 150 11.21 0.35 -11.68
CA LEU A 150 12.62 -0.08 -11.59
C LEU A 150 13.41 0.28 -12.85
N LEU A 151 12.86 0.03 -14.03
CA LEU A 151 13.51 0.38 -15.31
C LEU A 151 13.72 1.89 -15.50
N ASN A 152 12.92 2.72 -14.83
CA ASN A 152 12.99 4.17 -14.94
C ASN A 152 13.38 4.86 -13.63
N TRP A 153 13.92 4.13 -12.66
CA TRP A 153 14.20 4.61 -11.30
C TRP A 153 14.99 5.94 -11.25
N ASN A 154 15.97 6.09 -12.13
CA ASN A 154 16.81 7.28 -12.21
C ASN A 154 16.28 8.36 -13.16
N LYS A 155 15.18 8.09 -13.86
CA LYS A 155 14.59 9.03 -14.84
C LYS A 155 13.42 9.85 -14.25
N TYR A 156 12.80 9.36 -13.18
CA TYR A 156 11.63 9.95 -12.54
C TYR A 156 12.00 10.83 -11.35
#